data_4f71f9b7ee2944bdf17a41afd523c721
#
_entry.id   4f71f9b7ee2944bdf17a41afd523c721
#
_cell.length_a   1.000
_cell.length_b   1.000
_cell.length_c   1.000
_cell.angle_alpha   90.00
_cell.angle_beta   90.00
_cell.angle_gamma   90.00
#
_symmetry.space_group_name_H-M   'P 1'
#
loop_
_entity.id
_entity.type
_entity.pdbx_description
1 polymer ?
#
loop_
_entity_poly.entity_id
_entity_poly.type
_entity_poly.pdbx_seq_one_letter_code
_entity_poly.pdbx_strand_id
1 'polypeptide(L)'
;MPPGVTRTSCTRNTLGSMRTVALAGTRLSSSRLGFGLSGLHRVLRSRDRLALLAAAHHSGITYFDAAPYYGHGIAEQELGRFAGGRRSDLLIATKFGIQADPWLNRFPTLMYARLGAGASLRRVMKREPPAVKTQRDYSGSNAVKSLERSLRALRTDHVDILFLHEPTLALLNDAERLLDSLRGLQASGKVRYFGLSGGVRDCLDITRAYPHLGTLLQIDAAQGAGELQLLRKSALAFQSSFGHFRGRRAPIAGLLGAAVGMNPHGVILFSTRIQQHVRAMVEALSAVDAA
;
A
#
# COMPACT_ATOMS: atom_id res chain seq x y z
N MET A 1 10.98 -24.57 46.45
CA MET A 1 10.10 -24.74 45.28
C MET A 1 9.33 -23.44 45.10
N PRO A 2 9.55 -22.63 44.02
CA PRO A 2 8.70 -21.48 43.71
C PRO A 2 7.48 -21.93 42.88
N PRO A 3 6.33 -21.24 43.00
CA PRO A 3 5.07 -21.66 42.35
C PRO A 3 5.06 -21.31 40.86
N GLY A 4 4.37 -22.18 40.12
CA GLY A 4 4.33 -22.20 38.68
C GLY A 4 3.72 -20.95 38.03
N VAL A 5 4.37 -20.48 36.98
CA VAL A 5 3.86 -19.51 36.05
C VAL A 5 2.83 -20.21 35.16
N THR A 6 1.56 -19.92 35.41
CA THR A 6 0.47 -20.31 34.50
C THR A 6 0.64 -19.60 33.16
N ARG A 7 0.92 -20.38 32.12
CA ARG A 7 0.86 -19.91 30.71
C ARG A 7 -0.58 -19.54 30.42
N THR A 8 -0.83 -18.25 30.26
CA THR A 8 -2.08 -17.73 29.72
C THR A 8 -2.25 -18.26 28.30
N SER A 9 -3.20 -19.15 28.11
CA SER A 9 -3.59 -19.67 26.81
C SER A 9 -4.05 -18.52 25.93
N CYS A 10 -3.29 -18.25 24.85
CA CYS A 10 -3.72 -17.37 23.77
C CYS A 10 -5.00 -17.97 23.17
N THR A 11 -6.14 -17.37 23.44
CA THR A 11 -7.43 -17.72 22.83
C THR A 11 -7.29 -17.58 21.31
N ARG A 12 -7.36 -18.70 20.59
CA ARG A 12 -7.50 -18.72 19.14
C ARG A 12 -8.73 -17.90 18.77
N ASN A 13 -8.49 -16.84 17.98
CA ASN A 13 -9.52 -15.96 17.47
C ASN A 13 -10.42 -16.81 16.52
N THR A 14 -11.69 -16.94 16.84
CA THR A 14 -12.72 -17.70 16.09
C THR A 14 -13.24 -16.98 14.84
N LEU A 15 -12.56 -15.93 14.36
CA LEU A 15 -12.77 -15.41 13.02
C LEU A 15 -12.09 -16.35 12.04
N GLY A 16 -12.85 -16.95 11.11
CA GLY A 16 -12.36 -17.88 10.10
C GLY A 16 -11.04 -17.41 9.50
N SER A 17 -10.11 -18.36 9.24
CA SER A 17 -8.78 -18.00 8.76
C SER A 17 -8.87 -17.17 7.49
N MET A 18 -8.31 -15.95 7.50
CA MET A 18 -8.25 -15.10 6.31
C MET A 18 -7.66 -15.88 5.13
N ARG A 19 -8.40 -15.93 4.01
CA ARG A 19 -7.93 -16.59 2.79
C ARG A 19 -6.60 -15.99 2.35
N THR A 20 -5.63 -16.85 2.04
CA THR A 20 -4.35 -16.47 1.44
C THR A 20 -4.40 -16.57 -0.07
N VAL A 21 -3.66 -15.70 -0.75
CA VAL A 21 -3.48 -15.71 -2.20
C VAL A 21 -2.00 -15.72 -2.53
N ALA A 22 -1.62 -16.54 -3.51
CA ALA A 22 -0.28 -16.48 -4.10
C ALA A 22 -0.21 -15.31 -5.07
N LEU A 23 0.83 -14.49 -4.95
CA LEU A 23 1.05 -13.37 -5.85
C LEU A 23 1.69 -13.89 -7.14
N ALA A 24 0.93 -13.87 -8.24
CA ALA A 24 1.36 -14.40 -9.53
C ALA A 24 2.73 -13.85 -9.95
N GLY A 25 3.60 -14.70 -10.48
CA GLY A 25 4.97 -14.34 -10.88
C GLY A 25 5.96 -14.22 -9.73
N THR A 26 5.56 -14.55 -8.48
CA THR A 26 6.43 -14.47 -7.30
C THR A 26 6.36 -15.74 -6.45
N ARG A 27 7.21 -15.81 -5.43
CA ARG A 27 7.12 -16.82 -4.35
C ARG A 27 6.42 -16.25 -3.09
N LEU A 28 5.74 -15.11 -3.24
CA LEU A 28 5.05 -14.46 -2.14
C LEU A 28 3.62 -14.98 -2.03
N SER A 29 3.15 -15.14 -0.81
CA SER A 29 1.75 -15.35 -0.48
C SER A 29 1.32 -14.31 0.56
N SER A 30 0.07 -13.92 0.54
CA SER A 30 -0.47 -12.86 1.38
C SER A 30 -1.93 -13.12 1.72
N SER A 31 -2.44 -12.43 2.73
CA SER A 31 -3.88 -12.32 2.96
C SER A 31 -4.59 -11.75 1.72
N ARG A 32 -5.82 -12.22 1.48
CA ARG A 32 -6.68 -11.74 0.38
C ARG A 32 -6.99 -10.25 0.46
N LEU A 33 -7.14 -9.72 1.67
CA LEU A 33 -7.22 -8.28 1.93
C LEU A 33 -5.84 -7.73 2.26
N GLY A 34 -5.54 -6.54 1.75
CA GLY A 34 -4.36 -5.76 2.11
C GLY A 34 -4.75 -4.42 2.73
N PHE A 35 -3.94 -3.94 3.65
CA PHE A 35 -4.17 -2.68 4.35
C PHE A 35 -3.31 -1.57 3.76
N GLY A 36 -3.96 -0.61 3.07
CA GLY A 36 -3.31 0.58 2.50
C GLY A 36 -3.20 1.70 3.52
N LEU A 37 -2.00 2.28 3.66
CA LEU A 37 -1.67 3.29 4.66
C LEU A 37 -1.84 4.73 4.17
N SER A 38 -2.41 4.95 2.98
CA SER A 38 -2.52 6.30 2.38
C SER A 38 -3.26 7.33 3.26
N GLY A 39 -4.20 6.87 4.08
CA GLY A 39 -4.96 7.71 5.02
C GLY A 39 -4.46 7.72 6.46
N LEU A 40 -3.44 6.93 6.80
CA LEU A 40 -3.01 6.70 8.19
C LEU A 40 -2.57 7.99 8.90
N HIS A 41 -1.91 8.90 8.20
CA HIS A 41 -1.46 10.20 8.72
C HIS A 41 -2.61 11.10 9.21
N ARG A 42 -3.86 10.86 8.78
CA ARG A 42 -5.04 11.59 9.25
C ARG A 42 -5.55 11.13 10.62
N VAL A 43 -5.05 10.02 11.13
CA VAL A 43 -5.23 9.60 12.53
C VAL A 43 -4.19 10.33 13.37
N LEU A 44 -4.62 11.24 14.26
CA LEU A 44 -3.71 12.21 14.88
C LEU A 44 -2.68 11.58 15.80
N ARG A 45 -3.09 10.65 16.66
CA ARG A 45 -2.22 10.07 17.69
C ARG A 45 -1.53 8.81 17.19
N SER A 46 -0.22 8.69 17.44
CA SER A 46 0.57 7.51 17.08
C SER A 46 -0.01 6.22 17.68
N ARG A 47 -0.43 6.23 18.94
CA ARG A 47 -1.05 5.07 19.58
C ARG A 47 -2.27 4.55 18.81
N ASP A 48 -3.10 5.46 18.28
CA ASP A 48 -4.31 5.10 17.56
C ASP A 48 -3.97 4.56 16.15
N ARG A 49 -2.90 5.06 15.53
CA ARG A 49 -2.34 4.49 14.29
C ARG A 49 -1.83 3.08 14.50
N LEU A 50 -1.05 2.86 15.56
CA LEU A 50 -0.54 1.54 15.92
C LEU A 50 -1.67 0.56 16.27
N ALA A 51 -2.70 1.03 17.00
CA ALA A 51 -3.88 0.23 17.31
C ALA A 51 -4.66 -0.17 16.04
N LEU A 52 -4.73 0.71 15.04
CA LEU A 52 -5.35 0.41 13.75
C LEU A 52 -4.55 -0.64 12.95
N LEU A 53 -3.22 -0.53 12.92
CA LEU A 53 -2.35 -1.53 12.29
C LEU A 53 -2.45 -2.89 13.00
N ALA A 54 -2.49 -2.87 14.34
CA ALA A 54 -2.69 -4.07 15.15
C ALA A 54 -4.06 -4.72 14.88
N ALA A 55 -5.12 -3.93 14.78
CA ALA A 55 -6.46 -4.43 14.45
C ALA A 55 -6.48 -5.09 13.06
N ALA A 56 -5.81 -4.50 12.06
CA ALA A 56 -5.69 -5.10 10.73
C ALA A 56 -4.96 -6.45 10.80
N HIS A 57 -3.81 -6.50 11.45
CA HIS A 57 -3.01 -7.72 11.57
C HIS A 57 -3.74 -8.82 12.39
N HIS A 58 -4.35 -8.47 13.52
CA HIS A 58 -5.15 -9.43 14.31
C HIS A 58 -6.37 -9.98 13.57
N SER A 59 -6.85 -9.25 12.55
CA SER A 59 -7.90 -9.73 11.65
C SER A 59 -7.36 -10.61 10.51
N GLY A 60 -6.08 -11.00 10.56
CA GLY A 60 -5.45 -11.89 9.58
C GLY A 60 -4.87 -11.18 8.35
N ILE A 61 -4.83 -9.84 8.34
CA ILE A 61 -4.22 -9.08 7.22
C ILE A 61 -2.71 -9.10 7.39
N THR A 62 -2.01 -9.59 6.37
CA THR A 62 -0.55 -9.67 6.33
C THR A 62 0.08 -8.70 5.32
N TYR A 63 -0.67 -8.21 4.32
CA TYR A 63 -0.19 -7.27 3.32
C TYR A 63 -0.40 -5.83 3.78
N PHE A 64 0.69 -5.06 3.89
CA PHE A 64 0.67 -3.63 4.25
C PHE A 64 1.30 -2.79 3.15
N ASP A 65 0.52 -1.85 2.59
CA ASP A 65 0.91 -1.00 1.47
C ASP A 65 1.20 0.43 1.94
N ALA A 66 2.47 0.82 1.90
CA ALA A 66 2.97 2.13 2.29
C ALA A 66 3.51 2.92 1.09
N ALA A 67 3.93 4.14 1.33
CA ALA A 67 4.75 4.96 0.44
C ALA A 67 5.39 6.11 1.21
N PRO A 68 6.56 6.61 0.82
CA PRO A 68 7.18 7.81 1.41
C PRO A 68 6.27 9.04 1.33
N TYR A 69 5.47 9.14 0.27
CA TYR A 69 4.52 10.23 0.06
C TYR A 69 3.34 10.19 1.06
N TYR A 70 2.99 9.04 1.63
CA TYR A 70 1.84 8.90 2.52
C TYR A 70 2.10 9.57 3.88
N GLY A 71 1.52 10.77 4.02
CA GLY A 71 1.76 11.61 5.18
C GLY A 71 3.23 12.04 5.33
N HIS A 72 3.93 12.21 4.20
CA HIS A 72 5.34 12.60 4.15
C HIS A 72 6.24 11.73 5.04
N GLY A 73 6.04 10.40 4.96
CA GLY A 73 6.82 9.39 5.68
C GLY A 73 6.22 8.89 7.00
N ILE A 74 5.17 9.52 7.52
CA ILE A 74 4.51 9.05 8.75
C ILE A 74 4.01 7.61 8.61
N ALA A 75 3.45 7.26 7.43
CA ALA A 75 2.93 5.91 7.20
C ALA A 75 4.01 4.84 7.35
N GLU A 76 5.19 5.05 6.75
CA GLU A 76 6.32 4.12 6.87
C GLU A 76 6.89 4.08 8.29
N GLN A 77 7.01 5.24 8.96
CA GLN A 77 7.51 5.29 10.34
C GLN A 77 6.60 4.52 11.30
N GLU A 78 5.29 4.67 11.19
CA GLU A 78 4.34 3.95 12.04
C GLU A 78 4.30 2.45 11.71
N LEU A 79 4.38 2.11 10.42
CA LEU A 79 4.49 0.70 10.02
C LEU A 79 5.80 0.08 10.55
N GLY A 80 6.91 0.81 10.50
CA GLY A 80 8.19 0.36 11.06
C GLY A 80 8.16 0.16 12.58
N ARG A 81 7.46 1.03 13.32
CA ARG A 81 7.22 0.82 14.76
C ARG A 81 6.37 -0.41 15.02
N PHE A 82 5.33 -0.61 14.21
CA PHE A 82 4.44 -1.75 14.31
C PHE A 82 5.13 -3.06 13.94
N ALA A 83 5.98 -3.07 12.91
CA ALA A 83 6.66 -4.25 12.39
C ALA A 83 7.74 -4.81 13.34
N GLY A 84 8.18 -4.04 14.35
CA GLY A 84 9.18 -4.47 15.31
C GLY A 84 8.82 -5.80 15.97
N GLY A 85 9.68 -6.81 15.82
CA GLY A 85 9.52 -8.17 16.33
C GLY A 85 8.51 -9.06 15.57
N ARG A 86 7.91 -8.56 14.47
CA ARG A 86 6.95 -9.33 13.64
C ARG A 86 7.14 -9.15 12.13
N ARG A 87 8.35 -8.71 11.72
CA ARG A 87 8.64 -8.44 10.30
C ARG A 87 8.37 -9.65 9.39
N SER A 88 8.66 -10.85 9.86
CA SER A 88 8.44 -12.12 9.15
C SER A 88 6.97 -12.41 8.84
N ASP A 89 6.06 -11.86 9.65
CA ASP A 89 4.62 -12.11 9.54
C ASP A 89 3.95 -11.16 8.56
N LEU A 90 4.72 -10.17 8.05
CA LEU A 90 4.22 -9.09 7.23
C LEU A 90 4.80 -9.14 5.82
N LEU A 91 3.94 -8.93 4.82
CA LEU A 91 4.33 -8.55 3.48
C LEU A 91 4.23 -7.03 3.37
N ILE A 92 5.38 -6.37 3.22
CA ILE A 92 5.48 -4.92 3.16
C ILE A 92 5.76 -4.49 1.73
N ALA A 93 4.82 -3.74 1.15
CA ALA A 93 5.01 -3.02 -0.09
C ALA A 93 5.24 -1.52 0.20
N THR A 94 6.24 -0.94 -0.47
CA THR A 94 6.41 0.52 -0.51
C THR A 94 6.65 1.00 -1.93
N LYS A 95 6.81 2.30 -2.11
CA LYS A 95 6.84 2.91 -3.43
C LYS A 95 7.93 3.97 -3.52
N PHE A 96 8.33 4.31 -4.76
CA PHE A 96 9.19 5.47 -5.02
C PHE A 96 8.70 6.21 -6.27
N GLY A 97 9.27 7.38 -6.53
CA GLY A 97 8.94 8.20 -7.69
C GLY A 97 8.24 9.50 -7.29
N ILE A 98 7.14 9.44 -6.54
CA ILE A 98 6.52 10.64 -5.95
C ILE A 98 7.29 11.04 -4.70
N GLN A 99 7.84 12.25 -4.70
CA GLN A 99 8.68 12.72 -3.59
C GLN A 99 7.84 13.21 -2.41
N ALA A 100 8.23 12.79 -1.20
CA ALA A 100 7.73 13.37 0.04
C ALA A 100 8.46 14.68 0.32
N ASP A 101 7.77 15.66 0.92
CA ASP A 101 8.41 16.90 1.39
C ASP A 101 9.31 16.57 2.60
N PRO A 102 10.63 16.77 2.51
CA PRO A 102 11.57 16.42 3.58
C PRO A 102 11.33 17.19 4.88
N TRP A 103 10.88 18.44 4.77
CA TRP A 103 10.62 19.30 5.92
C TRP A 103 9.40 18.82 6.72
N LEU A 104 8.33 18.44 6.02
CA LEU A 104 7.12 17.91 6.65
C LEU A 104 7.39 16.55 7.32
N ASN A 105 8.28 15.74 6.74
CA ASN A 105 8.69 14.48 7.36
C ASN A 105 9.49 14.70 8.65
N ARG A 106 10.40 15.71 8.65
CA ARG A 106 11.22 16.03 9.83
C ARG A 106 10.41 16.67 10.96
N PHE A 107 9.36 17.43 10.62
CA PHE A 107 8.51 18.18 11.55
C PHE A 107 7.03 17.82 11.36
N PRO A 108 6.57 16.65 11.86
CA PRO A 108 5.18 16.20 11.68
C PRO A 108 4.13 17.18 12.21
N THR A 109 4.47 17.97 13.23
CA THR A 109 3.62 19.03 13.78
C THR A 109 3.29 20.11 12.77
N LEU A 110 4.24 20.47 11.89
CA LEU A 110 4.00 21.42 10.80
C LEU A 110 3.01 20.87 9.78
N MET A 111 3.04 19.57 9.51
CA MET A 111 2.05 18.93 8.65
C MET A 111 0.64 19.06 9.25
N TYR A 112 0.46 18.81 10.54
CA TYR A 112 -0.84 18.93 11.20
C TYR A 112 -1.29 20.39 11.29
N ALA A 113 -0.38 21.33 11.55
CA ALA A 113 -0.66 22.78 11.49
C ALA A 113 -1.11 23.19 10.08
N ARG A 114 -0.43 22.71 9.03
CA ARG A 114 -0.80 22.97 7.63
C ARG A 114 -2.15 22.34 7.26
N LEU A 115 -2.46 21.15 7.72
CA LEU A 115 -3.76 20.51 7.51
C LEU A 115 -4.88 21.28 8.21
N GLY A 116 -4.65 21.75 9.45
CA GLY A 116 -5.59 22.57 10.21
C GLY A 116 -5.80 23.95 9.57
N ALA A 117 -4.73 24.64 9.19
CA ALA A 117 -4.79 25.91 8.49
C ALA A 117 -5.50 25.78 7.13
N GLY A 118 -5.19 24.73 6.36
CA GLY A 118 -5.86 24.47 5.08
C GLY A 118 -7.34 24.17 5.22
N ALA A 119 -7.77 23.51 6.29
CA ALA A 119 -9.18 23.25 6.58
C ALA A 119 -9.90 24.56 6.97
N SER A 120 -9.27 25.41 7.78
CA SER A 120 -9.80 26.72 8.17
C SER A 120 -9.87 27.67 6.97
N LEU A 121 -8.83 27.67 6.12
CA LEU A 121 -8.77 28.52 4.92
C LEU A 121 -9.85 28.12 3.89
N ARG A 122 -10.08 26.81 3.69
CA ARG A 122 -11.20 26.31 2.85
C ARG A 122 -12.55 26.76 3.36
N ARG A 123 -12.74 26.80 4.69
CA ARG A 123 -13.98 27.23 5.32
C ARG A 123 -14.24 28.72 5.14
N VAL A 124 -13.16 29.54 5.18
CA VAL A 124 -13.25 31.00 5.08
C VAL A 124 -13.27 31.48 3.63
N MET A 125 -12.40 30.93 2.77
CA MET A 125 -12.19 31.44 1.41
C MET A 125 -13.02 30.75 0.33
N LYS A 126 -13.74 29.67 0.63
CA LYS A 126 -14.45 28.82 -0.36
C LYS A 126 -13.59 28.43 -1.58
N ARG A 127 -12.27 28.52 -1.45
CA ARG A 127 -11.29 28.16 -2.49
C ARG A 127 -10.48 26.96 -2.05
N GLU A 128 -10.25 26.04 -2.98
CA GLU A 128 -9.27 24.98 -2.76
C GLU A 128 -7.85 25.59 -2.74
N PRO A 129 -7.00 25.21 -1.77
CA PRO A 129 -5.59 25.62 -1.80
C PRO A 129 -4.95 25.09 -3.09
N PRO A 130 -4.00 25.82 -3.69
CA PRO A 130 -3.34 25.39 -4.90
C PRO A 130 -2.75 24.00 -4.70
N ALA A 131 -2.98 23.11 -5.68
CA ALA A 131 -2.42 21.78 -5.68
C ALA A 131 -0.90 21.90 -5.57
N VAL A 132 -0.32 21.31 -4.53
CA VAL A 132 1.14 21.24 -4.42
C VAL A 132 1.61 20.35 -5.57
N LYS A 133 2.36 20.91 -6.52
CA LYS A 133 3.00 20.10 -7.57
C LYS A 133 3.93 19.08 -6.90
N THR A 134 3.52 17.85 -6.91
CA THR A 134 4.36 16.75 -6.42
C THR A 134 5.47 16.54 -7.41
N GLN A 135 6.70 16.70 -6.96
CA GLN A 135 7.87 16.39 -7.78
C GLN A 135 7.94 14.88 -7.99
N ARG A 136 8.15 14.45 -9.24
CA ARG A 136 8.27 13.05 -9.62
C ARG A 136 9.66 12.78 -10.17
N ASP A 137 10.31 11.72 -9.70
CA ASP A 137 11.64 11.31 -10.14
C ASP A 137 11.74 9.78 -10.13
N TYR A 138 11.81 9.19 -11.31
CA TYR A 138 11.96 7.75 -11.52
C TYR A 138 13.37 7.36 -11.96
N SER A 139 14.37 8.19 -11.69
CA SER A 139 15.76 7.82 -11.93
C SER A 139 16.21 6.66 -11.04
N GLY A 140 17.16 5.85 -11.53
CA GLY A 140 17.75 4.77 -10.75
C GLY A 140 18.41 5.27 -9.46
N SER A 141 19.06 6.45 -9.49
CA SER A 141 19.65 7.06 -8.31
C SER A 141 18.61 7.44 -7.25
N ASN A 142 17.41 7.92 -7.68
CA ASN A 142 16.33 8.20 -6.75
C ASN A 142 15.69 6.91 -6.23
N ALA A 143 15.57 5.85 -7.03
CA ALA A 143 15.09 4.55 -6.56
C ALA A 143 15.92 4.06 -5.37
N VAL A 144 17.25 4.08 -5.49
CA VAL A 144 18.17 3.69 -4.41
C VAL A 144 18.01 4.60 -3.19
N LYS A 145 18.11 5.92 -3.36
CA LYS A 145 18.01 6.89 -2.25
C LYS A 145 16.65 6.84 -1.55
N SER A 146 15.57 6.65 -2.30
CA SER A 146 14.22 6.56 -1.75
C SER A 146 14.05 5.29 -0.94
N LEU A 147 14.49 4.14 -1.48
CA LEU A 147 14.44 2.87 -0.75
C LEU A 147 15.25 2.92 0.54
N GLU A 148 16.46 3.44 0.52
CA GLU A 148 17.30 3.58 1.73
C GLU A 148 16.61 4.41 2.83
N ARG A 149 15.89 5.45 2.45
CA ARG A 149 15.06 6.23 3.39
C ARG A 149 13.89 5.41 3.92
N SER A 150 13.20 4.68 3.03
CA SER A 150 12.08 3.81 3.39
C SER A 150 12.51 2.70 4.34
N LEU A 151 13.64 2.03 4.09
CA LEU A 151 14.17 0.99 4.98
C LEU A 151 14.46 1.52 6.39
N ARG A 152 15.06 2.72 6.49
CA ARG A 152 15.26 3.37 7.80
C ARG A 152 13.94 3.70 8.50
N ALA A 153 12.94 4.23 7.77
CA ALA A 153 11.64 4.56 8.32
C ALA A 153 10.87 3.30 8.76
N LEU A 154 10.92 2.25 7.95
CA LEU A 154 10.31 0.94 8.21
C LEU A 154 11.08 0.10 9.23
N ARG A 155 12.30 0.52 9.62
CA ARG A 155 13.17 -0.21 10.57
C ARG A 155 13.41 -1.66 10.17
N THR A 156 13.70 -1.89 8.91
CA THR A 156 13.92 -3.20 8.31
C THR A 156 15.06 -3.12 7.30
N ASP A 157 15.68 -4.25 7.02
CA ASP A 157 16.76 -4.39 6.03
C ASP A 157 16.22 -4.62 4.61
N HIS A 158 14.95 -5.03 4.47
CA HIS A 158 14.32 -5.27 3.16
C HIS A 158 12.84 -4.94 3.13
N VAL A 159 12.33 -4.74 1.92
CA VAL A 159 10.89 -4.75 1.60
C VAL A 159 10.56 -5.91 0.67
N ASP A 160 9.32 -6.40 0.74
CA ASP A 160 8.90 -7.49 -0.12
C ASP A 160 8.62 -6.99 -1.55
N ILE A 161 8.02 -5.80 -1.68
CA ILE A 161 7.74 -5.21 -2.99
C ILE A 161 8.08 -3.71 -2.99
N LEU A 162 8.78 -3.26 -4.03
CA LEU A 162 9.03 -1.86 -4.33
C LEU A 162 8.31 -1.48 -5.63
N PHE A 163 7.32 -0.60 -5.56
CA PHE A 163 6.61 -0.14 -6.75
C PHE A 163 7.09 1.23 -7.24
N LEU A 164 7.08 1.45 -8.55
CA LEU A 164 7.05 2.78 -9.15
C LEU A 164 5.65 3.38 -8.87
N HIS A 165 5.59 4.54 -8.23
CA HIS A 165 4.35 5.16 -7.74
C HIS A 165 3.74 6.08 -8.80
N GLU A 166 2.67 5.66 -9.45
CA GLU A 166 1.98 6.36 -10.54
C GLU A 166 2.95 6.83 -11.65
N PRO A 167 3.78 5.93 -12.20
CA PRO A 167 4.64 6.31 -13.31
C PRO A 167 3.81 6.51 -14.58
N THR A 168 4.31 7.34 -15.48
CA THR A 168 3.88 7.41 -16.87
C THR A 168 5.06 7.15 -17.80
N LEU A 169 4.83 6.66 -19.00
CA LEU A 169 5.91 6.37 -19.94
C LEU A 169 6.79 7.61 -20.20
N ALA A 170 6.16 8.78 -20.31
CA ALA A 170 6.85 10.06 -20.55
C ALA A 170 7.79 10.49 -19.39
N LEU A 171 7.66 9.93 -18.21
CA LEU A 171 8.50 10.25 -17.06
C LEU A 171 9.67 9.25 -16.87
N LEU A 172 9.73 8.19 -17.68
CA LEU A 172 10.80 7.19 -17.63
C LEU A 172 11.90 7.57 -18.64
N ASN A 173 12.69 8.60 -18.30
CA ASN A 173 13.71 9.15 -19.21
C ASN A 173 14.87 8.17 -19.50
N ASP A 174 15.18 7.25 -18.56
CA ASP A 174 16.26 6.26 -18.67
C ASP A 174 15.81 4.97 -17.98
N ALA A 175 14.92 4.23 -18.64
CA ALA A 175 14.30 3.03 -18.10
C ALA A 175 15.30 1.88 -17.93
N GLU A 176 16.33 1.78 -18.80
CA GLU A 176 17.36 0.74 -18.69
C GLU A 176 18.21 0.94 -17.44
N ARG A 177 18.72 2.15 -17.23
CA ARG A 177 19.49 2.47 -16.03
C ARG A 177 18.66 2.35 -14.73
N LEU A 178 17.36 2.67 -14.80
CA LEU A 178 16.44 2.41 -13.71
C LEU A 178 16.33 0.91 -13.43
N LEU A 179 16.15 0.09 -14.47
CA LEU A 179 16.04 -1.36 -14.35
C LEU A 179 17.31 -1.97 -13.75
N ASP A 180 18.49 -1.52 -14.17
CA ASP A 180 19.77 -1.96 -13.59
C ASP A 180 19.87 -1.63 -12.09
N SER A 181 19.43 -0.42 -11.71
CA SER A 181 19.40 -0.01 -10.31
C SER A 181 18.44 -0.89 -9.50
N LEU A 182 17.25 -1.19 -10.03
CA LEU A 182 16.26 -2.06 -9.36
C LEU A 182 16.77 -3.49 -9.22
N ARG A 183 17.43 -4.03 -10.26
CA ARG A 183 18.09 -5.35 -10.20
C ARG A 183 19.21 -5.38 -9.17
N GLY A 184 20.01 -4.31 -9.06
CA GLY A 184 21.03 -4.17 -8.02
C GLY A 184 20.44 -4.18 -6.60
N LEU A 185 19.31 -3.51 -6.39
CA LEU A 185 18.57 -3.54 -5.12
C LEU A 185 18.02 -4.93 -4.81
N GLN A 186 17.58 -5.67 -5.83
CA GLN A 186 17.10 -7.03 -5.69
C GLN A 186 18.26 -8.00 -5.39
N ALA A 187 19.37 -7.89 -6.10
CA ALA A 187 20.56 -8.72 -5.90
C ALA A 187 21.17 -8.51 -4.50
N SER A 188 21.11 -7.28 -3.94
CA SER A 188 21.54 -6.99 -2.58
C SER A 188 20.55 -7.45 -1.49
N GLY A 189 19.43 -8.06 -1.86
CA GLY A 189 18.41 -8.54 -0.93
C GLY A 189 17.53 -7.45 -0.29
N LYS A 190 17.70 -6.17 -0.66
CA LYS A 190 16.92 -5.05 -0.11
C LYS A 190 15.49 -5.00 -0.63
N VAL A 191 15.24 -5.60 -1.79
CA VAL A 191 13.92 -5.72 -2.43
C VAL A 191 13.76 -7.15 -2.93
N ARG A 192 12.64 -7.80 -2.60
CA ARG A 192 12.37 -9.13 -3.17
C ARG A 192 11.85 -9.03 -4.59
N TYR A 193 10.90 -8.11 -4.82
CA TYR A 193 10.28 -7.89 -6.12
C TYR A 193 10.03 -6.39 -6.35
N PHE A 194 9.98 -5.97 -7.61
CA PHE A 194 9.59 -4.62 -7.98
C PHE A 194 8.58 -4.63 -9.12
N GLY A 195 7.86 -3.51 -9.32
CA GLY A 195 6.84 -3.39 -10.35
C GLY A 195 6.22 -2.01 -10.43
N LEU A 196 5.01 -1.91 -10.99
CA LEU A 196 4.30 -0.67 -11.25
C LEU A 196 3.06 -0.56 -10.38
N SER A 197 2.79 0.64 -9.83
CA SER A 197 1.56 0.95 -9.10
C SER A 197 0.91 2.20 -9.68
N GLY A 198 -0.26 2.07 -10.30
CA GLY A 198 -0.92 3.23 -10.92
C GLY A 198 -2.13 2.89 -11.76
N GLY A 199 -2.43 3.78 -12.71
CA GLY A 199 -3.51 3.62 -13.65
C GLY A 199 -3.29 2.46 -14.63
N VAL A 200 -4.39 1.87 -15.11
CA VAL A 200 -4.32 0.72 -16.03
C VAL A 200 -3.53 1.07 -17.28
N ARG A 201 -3.88 2.18 -17.95
CA ARG A 201 -3.27 2.59 -19.21
C ARG A 201 -1.77 2.80 -19.08
N ASP A 202 -1.35 3.60 -18.09
CA ASP A 202 0.07 3.87 -17.85
C ASP A 202 0.85 2.59 -17.55
N CYS A 203 0.31 1.70 -16.70
CA CYS A 203 0.93 0.42 -16.41
C CYS A 203 1.06 -0.47 -17.65
N LEU A 204 0.03 -0.52 -18.51
CA LEU A 204 0.06 -1.29 -19.74
C LEU A 204 1.07 -0.72 -20.75
N ASP A 205 1.11 0.60 -20.93
CA ASP A 205 2.02 1.25 -21.86
C ASP A 205 3.48 1.06 -21.45
N ILE A 206 3.77 1.18 -20.15
CA ILE A 206 5.11 0.89 -19.62
C ILE A 206 5.45 -0.59 -19.76
N THR A 207 4.52 -1.51 -19.46
CA THR A 207 4.77 -2.95 -19.58
C THR A 207 5.05 -3.37 -21.03
N ARG A 208 4.39 -2.73 -22.02
CA ARG A 208 4.66 -2.99 -23.44
C ARG A 208 6.05 -2.49 -23.86
N ALA A 209 6.42 -1.27 -23.40
CA ALA A 209 7.72 -0.68 -23.74
C ALA A 209 8.87 -1.35 -22.96
N TYR A 210 8.64 -1.69 -21.69
CA TYR A 210 9.63 -2.23 -20.75
C TYR A 210 9.06 -3.41 -19.96
N PRO A 211 8.95 -4.62 -20.55
CA PRO A 211 8.29 -5.77 -19.91
C PRO A 211 8.87 -6.12 -18.54
N HIS A 212 10.17 -5.95 -18.34
CA HIS A 212 10.84 -6.25 -17.07
C HIS A 212 10.48 -5.30 -15.92
N LEU A 213 9.96 -4.10 -16.19
CA LEU A 213 9.43 -3.19 -15.18
C LEU A 213 7.98 -3.55 -14.79
N GLY A 214 7.23 -4.19 -15.68
CA GLY A 214 5.82 -4.55 -15.50
C GLY A 214 5.57 -5.97 -15.00
N THR A 215 6.54 -6.61 -14.34
CA THR A 215 6.39 -7.97 -13.81
C THR A 215 5.40 -8.09 -12.67
N LEU A 216 5.23 -7.03 -11.89
CA LEU A 216 4.23 -6.90 -10.84
C LEU A 216 3.39 -5.64 -11.05
N LEU A 217 2.08 -5.77 -10.94
CA LEU A 217 1.15 -4.67 -11.12
C LEU A 217 0.25 -4.47 -9.90
N GLN A 218 0.19 -3.23 -9.41
CA GLN A 218 -0.79 -2.76 -8.44
C GLN A 218 -1.69 -1.73 -9.12
N ILE A 219 -2.95 -2.09 -9.38
CA ILE A 219 -3.83 -1.35 -10.28
C ILE A 219 -4.84 -0.48 -9.52
N ASP A 220 -5.02 0.78 -9.94
CA ASP A 220 -6.10 1.65 -9.47
C ASP A 220 -7.44 1.25 -10.15
N ALA A 221 -8.31 0.63 -9.37
CA ALA A 221 -9.64 0.19 -9.81
C ALA A 221 -10.72 1.29 -9.73
N ALA A 222 -10.36 2.49 -9.27
CA ALA A 222 -11.29 3.63 -9.29
C ALA A 222 -11.50 4.19 -10.71
N GLN A 223 -10.66 3.77 -11.65
CA GLN A 223 -10.74 4.17 -13.07
C GLN A 223 -11.97 3.54 -13.75
N GLY A 224 -12.47 4.17 -14.80
CA GLY A 224 -13.72 3.80 -15.44
C GLY A 224 -13.75 2.38 -16.05
N ALA A 225 -14.94 1.90 -16.38
CA ALA A 225 -15.16 0.55 -16.91
C ALA A 225 -14.32 0.24 -18.18
N GLY A 226 -14.07 1.24 -19.03
CA GLY A 226 -13.23 1.08 -20.23
C GLY A 226 -11.78 0.73 -19.92
N GLU A 227 -11.20 1.30 -18.87
CA GLU A 227 -9.83 1.01 -18.43
C GLU A 227 -9.71 -0.44 -17.91
N LEU A 228 -10.70 -0.88 -17.13
CA LEU A 228 -10.75 -2.27 -16.63
C LEU A 228 -10.93 -3.29 -17.77
N GLN A 229 -11.65 -2.91 -18.84
CA GLN A 229 -11.78 -3.74 -20.03
C GLN A 229 -10.44 -3.88 -20.77
N LEU A 230 -9.63 -2.81 -20.83
CA LEU A 230 -8.26 -2.88 -21.39
C LEU A 230 -7.39 -3.86 -20.61
N LEU A 231 -7.46 -3.82 -19.29
CA LEU A 231 -6.71 -4.75 -18.43
C LEU A 231 -7.11 -6.22 -18.68
N ARG A 232 -8.41 -6.50 -18.78
CA ARG A 232 -8.91 -7.86 -19.11
C ARG A 232 -8.43 -8.33 -20.49
N LYS A 233 -8.43 -7.44 -21.48
CA LYS A 233 -7.94 -7.76 -22.85
C LYS A 233 -6.43 -7.98 -22.92
N SER A 234 -5.66 -7.40 -21.99
CA SER A 234 -4.19 -7.52 -22.00
C SER A 234 -3.70 -8.89 -21.54
N ALA A 235 -4.57 -9.70 -20.91
CA ALA A 235 -4.21 -10.98 -20.27
C ALA A 235 -3.08 -10.87 -19.22
N LEU A 236 -2.72 -9.66 -18.78
CA LEU A 236 -1.72 -9.46 -17.73
C LEU A 236 -2.31 -9.73 -16.36
N ALA A 237 -1.62 -10.54 -15.58
CA ALA A 237 -1.94 -10.74 -14.18
C ALA A 237 -1.56 -9.48 -13.39
N PHE A 238 -2.43 -9.04 -12.48
CA PHE A 238 -2.10 -8.01 -11.51
C PHE A 238 -2.25 -8.56 -10.09
N GLN A 239 -1.23 -8.31 -9.29
CA GLN A 239 -1.07 -8.93 -7.98
C GLN A 239 -1.89 -8.24 -6.91
N SER A 240 -2.17 -6.94 -7.10
CA SER A 240 -3.02 -6.19 -6.17
C SER A 240 -3.82 -5.08 -6.86
N SER A 241 -4.92 -4.69 -6.24
CA SER A 241 -5.78 -3.62 -6.73
C SER A 241 -6.30 -2.75 -5.58
N PHE A 242 -6.46 -1.46 -5.83
CA PHE A 242 -6.92 -0.46 -4.86
C PHE A 242 -7.99 0.46 -5.48
N GLY A 243 -8.53 1.38 -4.68
CA GLY A 243 -9.51 2.36 -5.18
C GLY A 243 -10.95 1.88 -5.24
N HIS A 244 -11.22 0.60 -5.01
CA HIS A 244 -12.55 -0.02 -5.12
C HIS A 244 -13.66 0.67 -4.31
N PHE A 245 -13.29 1.24 -3.16
CA PHE A 245 -14.20 1.84 -2.18
C PHE A 245 -14.24 3.37 -2.24
N ARG A 246 -13.43 3.99 -3.10
CA ARG A 246 -13.27 5.45 -3.18
C ARG A 246 -14.53 6.11 -3.72
N GLY A 247 -15.18 6.96 -2.90
CA GLY A 247 -16.35 7.75 -3.31
C GLY A 247 -17.64 6.95 -3.53
N ARG A 248 -17.65 5.64 -3.27
CA ARG A 248 -18.80 4.78 -3.51
C ARG A 248 -19.68 4.68 -2.26
N ARG A 249 -21.02 4.79 -2.45
CA ARG A 249 -22.03 4.70 -1.40
C ARG A 249 -22.88 3.43 -1.57
N ALA A 250 -22.24 2.28 -1.66
CA ALA A 250 -22.94 0.99 -1.74
C ALA A 250 -22.56 0.12 -0.53
N PRO A 251 -23.35 -0.91 -0.21
CA PRO A 251 -23.00 -1.87 0.84
C PRO A 251 -21.62 -2.47 0.62
N ILE A 252 -20.82 -2.59 1.68
CA ILE A 252 -19.43 -3.08 1.62
C ILE A 252 -19.35 -4.45 0.93
N ALA A 253 -20.27 -5.37 1.23
CA ALA A 253 -20.28 -6.72 0.64
C ALA A 253 -20.41 -6.67 -0.89
N GLY A 254 -21.30 -5.81 -1.43
CA GLY A 254 -21.45 -5.66 -2.88
C GLY A 254 -20.21 -5.04 -3.54
N LEU A 255 -19.61 -4.02 -2.92
CA LEU A 255 -18.36 -3.42 -3.43
C LEU A 255 -17.21 -4.42 -3.39
N LEU A 256 -17.13 -5.22 -2.33
CA LEU A 256 -16.07 -6.22 -2.17
C LEU A 256 -16.30 -7.40 -3.14
N GLY A 257 -17.53 -7.85 -3.34
CA GLY A 257 -17.85 -8.86 -4.35
C GLY A 257 -17.44 -8.42 -5.76
N ALA A 258 -17.71 -7.16 -6.13
CA ALA A 258 -17.25 -6.60 -7.39
C ALA A 258 -15.72 -6.54 -7.47
N ALA A 259 -15.04 -6.17 -6.37
CA ALA A 259 -13.57 -6.14 -6.31
C ALA A 259 -12.96 -7.54 -6.44
N VAL A 260 -13.55 -8.55 -5.78
CA VAL A 260 -13.16 -9.97 -5.88
C VAL A 260 -13.36 -10.47 -7.31
N GLY A 261 -14.48 -10.19 -7.94
CA GLY A 261 -14.75 -10.57 -9.33
C GLY A 261 -13.81 -9.89 -10.33
N MET A 262 -13.34 -8.67 -10.04
CA MET A 262 -12.36 -7.98 -10.89
C MET A 262 -10.94 -8.54 -10.72
N ASN A 263 -10.54 -8.88 -9.51
CA ASN A 263 -9.22 -9.42 -9.17
C ASN A 263 -9.37 -10.74 -8.41
N PRO A 264 -9.72 -11.84 -9.06
CA PRO A 264 -10.06 -13.10 -8.39
C PRO A 264 -8.86 -13.76 -7.68
N HIS A 265 -7.65 -13.46 -8.10
CA HIS A 265 -6.42 -14.14 -7.64
C HIS A 265 -5.43 -13.23 -6.90
N GLY A 266 -5.69 -11.94 -6.80
CA GLY A 266 -4.77 -11.00 -6.18
C GLY A 266 -5.28 -10.43 -4.86
N VAL A 267 -4.56 -9.48 -4.31
CA VAL A 267 -4.88 -8.76 -3.07
C VAL A 267 -5.80 -7.58 -3.34
N ILE A 268 -6.85 -7.45 -2.56
CA ILE A 268 -7.75 -6.28 -2.57
C ILE A 268 -7.30 -5.33 -1.47
N LEU A 269 -6.76 -4.17 -1.87
CA LEU A 269 -6.32 -3.15 -0.93
C LEU A 269 -7.47 -2.24 -0.53
N PHE A 270 -7.60 -2.03 0.77
CA PHE A 270 -8.49 -1.01 1.32
C PHE A 270 -7.75 -0.15 2.34
N SER A 271 -8.26 1.05 2.57
CA SER A 271 -7.74 1.98 3.56
C SER A 271 -8.88 2.49 4.43
N THR A 272 -8.67 2.51 5.73
CA THR A 272 -9.62 3.08 6.70
C THR A 272 -8.88 3.75 7.85
N ARG A 273 -9.59 4.58 8.59
CA ARG A 273 -9.11 5.24 9.83
C ARG A 273 -9.84 4.73 11.08
N ILE A 274 -10.74 3.78 10.91
CA ILE A 274 -11.66 3.28 11.92
C ILE A 274 -11.49 1.78 12.04
N GLN A 275 -11.17 1.28 13.24
CA GLN A 275 -10.92 -0.14 13.51
C GLN A 275 -12.15 -1.03 13.20
N GLN A 276 -13.35 -0.53 13.49
CA GLN A 276 -14.59 -1.26 13.18
C GLN A 276 -14.75 -1.55 11.69
N HIS A 277 -14.28 -0.64 10.82
CA HIS A 277 -14.30 -0.88 9.37
C HIS A 277 -13.36 -1.99 8.94
N VAL A 278 -12.27 -2.25 9.67
CA VAL A 278 -11.38 -3.39 9.40
C VAL A 278 -12.15 -4.69 9.61
N ARG A 279 -12.84 -4.82 10.74
CA ARG A 279 -13.66 -6.02 11.05
C ARG A 279 -14.77 -6.21 10.03
N ALA A 280 -15.54 -5.15 9.75
CA ALA A 280 -16.61 -5.19 8.75
C ALA A 280 -16.12 -5.63 7.36
N MET A 281 -14.89 -5.23 6.97
CA MET A 281 -14.29 -5.65 5.69
C MET A 281 -13.95 -7.15 5.68
N VAL A 282 -13.43 -7.67 6.77
CA VAL A 282 -13.10 -9.11 6.91
C VAL A 282 -14.36 -9.97 6.95
N GLU A 283 -15.38 -9.54 7.70
CA GLU A 283 -16.70 -10.20 7.73
C GLU A 283 -17.36 -10.22 6.35
N ALA A 284 -17.29 -9.09 5.62
CA ALA A 284 -17.82 -9.00 4.26
C ALA A 284 -17.07 -9.92 3.28
N LEU A 285 -15.73 -10.08 3.43
CA LEU A 285 -14.96 -11.02 2.61
C LEU A 285 -15.41 -12.47 2.89
N SER A 286 -15.57 -12.84 4.15
CA SER A 286 -16.03 -14.17 4.52
C SER A 286 -17.41 -14.50 3.91
N ALA A 287 -18.31 -13.50 3.87
CA ALA A 287 -19.61 -13.66 3.23
C ALA A 287 -19.51 -13.78 1.69
N VAL A 288 -18.61 -13.03 1.05
CA VAL A 288 -18.38 -13.12 -0.40
C VAL A 288 -17.70 -14.43 -0.80
N ASP A 289 -16.78 -14.95 0.02
CA ASP A 289 -16.09 -16.24 -0.25
C ASP A 289 -17.00 -17.44 -0.02
N ALA A 290 -18.12 -17.30 0.72
CA ALA A 290 -19.09 -18.33 1.00
C ALA A 290 -20.25 -18.38 -0.04
N ALA A 291 -20.39 -17.33 -0.87
CA ALA A 291 -21.45 -17.18 -1.89
C ALA A 291 -21.03 -17.71 -3.26
#